data_9db554152487c542308ecbede55e8279
#
_entry.id   9db554152487c542308ecbede55e8279
#
_cell.length_a   1.000
_cell.length_b   1.000
_cell.length_c   1.000
_cell.angle_alpha   90.00
_cell.angle_beta   90.00
_cell.angle_gamma   90.00
#
_symmetry.space_group_name_H-M   'P 1'
#
loop_
_entity.id
_entity.type
_entity.pdbx_description
1 polymer ?
#
loop_
_entity_poly.entity_id
_entity_poly.type
_entity_poly.pdbx_seq_one_letter_code
_entity_poly.pdbx_strand_id
1 'polypeptide(L)'
;SDPQRYAWLGFGPDGNEGGLNWDVIAAVGQAVKAGKLTGPLKVRKTVIGGWSGSGALTLFFANTFHMRERMEDGGPIFDAVLLGEPGWYPRINADSGDLIAYDVRQRPAMLDVPMISVNSSAPIEFGMPFRPRADSDDPKGRFRAYEVAGADHRGAREPTFNNPQEDCGAALSDFPLHRYYSLAIDHLKRWSDEGKA
;
A
#
# COMPACT_ATOMS: atom_id res chain seq x y z
N SER A 1 -15.03 -12.00 -11.46
CA SER A 1 -15.32 -10.61 -11.91
C SER A 1 -16.53 -10.64 -12.84
N ASP A 2 -17.38 -9.64 -12.77
CA ASP A 2 -18.53 -9.45 -13.65
C ASP A 2 -18.17 -8.38 -14.69
N PRO A 3 -17.75 -8.75 -15.90
CA PRO A 3 -17.32 -7.79 -16.91
C PRO A 3 -18.43 -6.84 -17.36
N GLN A 4 -19.69 -7.27 -17.31
CA GLN A 4 -20.82 -6.44 -17.75
C GLN A 4 -21.12 -5.34 -16.71
N ARG A 5 -21.03 -5.70 -15.41
CA ARG A 5 -21.23 -4.75 -14.31
C ARG A 5 -20.21 -3.63 -14.29
N TYR A 6 -18.98 -3.93 -14.71
CA TYR A 6 -17.85 -3.01 -14.60
C TYR A 6 -17.36 -2.48 -15.96
N ALA A 7 -18.07 -2.80 -17.06
CA ALA A 7 -17.70 -2.36 -18.41
C ALA A 7 -17.61 -0.83 -18.60
N TRP A 8 -18.33 -0.08 -17.77
CA TRP A 8 -18.32 1.39 -17.78
C TRP A 8 -17.23 2.01 -16.87
N LEU A 9 -16.62 1.20 -16.01
CA LEU A 9 -15.47 1.62 -15.21
C LEU A 9 -14.23 1.48 -16.08
N GLY A 10 -13.88 2.52 -16.76
CA GLY A 10 -12.65 2.63 -17.52
C GLY A 10 -11.91 3.89 -17.12
N PHE A 11 -10.63 3.82 -17.19
CA PHE A 11 -9.77 4.98 -17.04
C PHE A 11 -9.52 5.62 -18.42
N GLY A 12 -10.56 6.23 -19.04
CA GLY A 12 -10.46 6.88 -20.35
C GLY A 12 -10.16 5.95 -21.53
N PRO A 13 -10.26 6.45 -22.75
CA PRO A 13 -10.08 5.64 -23.96
C PRO A 13 -8.69 5.05 -24.12
N ASP A 14 -7.66 5.66 -23.51
CA ASP A 14 -6.26 5.25 -23.62
C ASP A 14 -5.74 4.48 -22.39
N GLY A 15 -6.59 4.28 -21.37
CA GLY A 15 -6.20 3.63 -20.12
C GLY A 15 -5.16 4.41 -19.31
N ASN A 16 -4.99 5.68 -19.57
CA ASN A 16 -3.84 6.46 -19.14
C ASN A 16 -4.27 7.75 -18.41
N GLU A 17 -4.88 7.59 -17.23
CA GLU A 17 -5.25 8.75 -16.40
C GLU A 17 -4.23 9.06 -15.34
N GLY A 18 -3.00 9.11 -15.68
CA GLY A 18 -1.87 9.23 -14.75
C GLY A 18 -2.03 10.25 -13.60
N GLY A 19 -2.87 11.25 -13.73
CA GLY A 19 -3.12 12.24 -12.69
C GLY A 19 -4.32 11.95 -11.78
N LEU A 20 -5.38 11.37 -12.31
CA LEU A 20 -6.66 11.21 -11.59
C LEU A 20 -6.67 10.08 -10.55
N ASN A 21 -5.72 9.15 -10.60
CA ASN A 21 -5.63 8.05 -9.63
C ASN A 21 -5.58 8.55 -8.19
N TRP A 22 -4.92 9.64 -7.95
CA TRP A 22 -4.74 10.22 -6.61
C TRP A 22 -6.02 10.82 -6.08
N ASP A 23 -6.76 11.53 -6.94
CA ASP A 23 -8.07 12.10 -6.62
C ASP A 23 -9.09 10.99 -6.36
N VAL A 24 -9.05 9.90 -7.15
CA VAL A 24 -9.92 8.73 -6.96
C VAL A 24 -9.63 8.05 -5.60
N ILE A 25 -8.36 7.84 -5.25
CA ILE A 25 -7.98 7.25 -3.95
C ILE A 25 -8.49 8.14 -2.81
N ALA A 26 -8.30 9.45 -2.91
CA ALA A 26 -8.77 10.40 -1.90
C ALA A 26 -10.29 10.39 -1.79
N ALA A 27 -11.00 10.54 -2.91
CA ALA A 27 -12.47 10.60 -2.96
C ALA A 27 -13.12 9.30 -2.43
N VAL A 28 -12.60 8.13 -2.82
CA VAL A 28 -13.09 6.84 -2.32
C VAL A 28 -12.82 6.72 -0.82
N GLY A 29 -11.62 7.08 -0.35
CA GLY A 29 -11.27 7.06 1.06
C GLY A 29 -12.19 7.96 1.89
N GLN A 30 -12.43 9.19 1.44
CA GLN A 30 -13.37 10.13 2.08
C GLN A 30 -14.79 9.56 2.12
N ALA A 31 -15.28 9.00 1.01
CA ALA A 31 -16.62 8.42 0.93
C ALA A 31 -16.78 7.19 1.85
N VAL A 32 -15.77 6.33 1.95
CA VAL A 32 -15.75 5.19 2.90
C VAL A 32 -15.77 5.71 4.33
N LYS A 33 -14.87 6.64 4.68
CA LYS A 33 -14.78 7.19 6.04
C LYS A 33 -16.04 7.93 6.47
N ALA A 34 -16.69 8.62 5.54
CA ALA A 34 -17.98 9.26 5.77
C ALA A 34 -19.18 8.28 5.79
N GLY A 35 -18.96 6.98 5.61
CA GLY A 35 -20.02 5.97 5.60
C GLY A 35 -20.88 5.94 4.35
N LYS A 36 -20.52 6.70 3.31
CA LYS A 36 -21.34 6.80 2.07
C LYS A 36 -21.32 5.52 1.23
N LEU A 37 -20.29 4.67 1.40
CA LEU A 37 -20.10 3.43 0.64
C LEU A 37 -20.26 2.16 1.46
N THR A 38 -20.56 2.26 2.75
CA THR A 38 -20.57 1.13 3.69
C THR A 38 -21.96 0.68 4.13
N GLY A 39 -23.01 1.28 3.58
CA GLY A 39 -24.40 0.96 3.94
C GLY A 39 -24.64 1.18 5.45
N PRO A 40 -25.18 0.18 6.18
CA PRO A 40 -25.48 0.32 7.61
C PRO A 40 -24.23 0.23 8.51
N LEU A 41 -23.07 -0.10 7.97
CA LEU A 41 -21.85 -0.27 8.77
C LEU A 41 -21.26 1.09 9.17
N LYS A 42 -20.98 1.24 10.45
CA LYS A 42 -20.29 2.43 10.98
C LYS A 42 -18.78 2.24 10.82
N VAL A 43 -18.16 3.11 10.05
CA VAL A 43 -16.71 3.14 9.87
C VAL A 43 -16.10 3.80 11.10
N ARG A 44 -15.21 3.07 11.79
CA ARG A 44 -14.46 3.61 12.93
C ARG A 44 -13.08 4.08 12.51
N LYS A 45 -12.41 3.30 11.67
CA LYS A 45 -11.06 3.57 11.17
C LYS A 45 -10.97 3.15 9.71
N THR A 46 -10.15 3.85 8.97
CA THR A 46 -9.81 3.53 7.59
C THR A 46 -8.31 3.28 7.47
N VAL A 47 -7.95 2.23 6.76
CA VAL A 47 -6.56 1.90 6.47
C VAL A 47 -6.38 1.89 4.97
N ILE A 48 -5.38 2.63 4.47
CA ILE A 48 -4.93 2.45 3.10
C ILE A 48 -3.84 1.39 3.09
N GLY A 49 -3.95 0.44 2.18
CA GLY A 49 -2.95 -0.61 2.04
C GLY A 49 -2.83 -1.09 0.62
N GLY A 50 -1.65 -1.54 0.27
CA GLY A 50 -1.36 -2.11 -1.03
C GLY A 50 -0.16 -3.05 -0.97
N TRP A 51 -0.08 -3.95 -1.95
CA TRP A 51 0.98 -4.92 -2.09
C TRP A 51 1.61 -4.81 -3.48
N SER A 52 2.95 -4.95 -3.57
CA SER A 52 3.69 -4.86 -4.83
C SER A 52 3.44 -3.51 -5.53
N GLY A 53 2.97 -3.49 -6.75
CA GLY A 53 2.64 -2.26 -7.48
C GLY A 53 1.62 -1.39 -6.75
N SER A 54 0.57 -1.97 -6.14
CA SER A 54 -0.36 -1.20 -5.30
C SER A 54 0.25 -0.75 -3.98
N GLY A 55 1.26 -1.46 -3.46
CA GLY A 55 2.08 -1.00 -2.33
C GLY A 55 2.86 0.26 -2.67
N ALA A 56 3.43 0.32 -3.88
CA ALA A 56 4.09 1.51 -4.39
C ALA A 56 3.13 2.70 -4.55
N LEU A 57 1.92 2.47 -5.10
CA LEU A 57 0.86 3.49 -5.17
C LEU A 57 0.49 4.00 -3.78
N THR A 58 0.33 3.10 -2.81
CA THR A 58 0.01 3.44 -1.42
C THR A 58 1.10 4.30 -0.79
N LEU A 59 2.37 3.92 -0.95
CA LEU A 59 3.50 4.69 -0.43
C LEU A 59 3.57 6.08 -1.07
N PHE A 60 3.34 6.15 -2.38
CA PHE A 60 3.36 7.42 -3.08
C PHE A 60 2.22 8.35 -2.62
N PHE A 61 0.99 7.82 -2.49
CA PHE A 61 -0.13 8.57 -1.94
C PHE A 61 0.19 9.06 -0.53
N ALA A 62 0.69 8.18 0.33
CA ALA A 62 1.06 8.52 1.70
C ALA A 62 2.10 9.65 1.76
N ASN A 63 3.13 9.57 0.93
CA ASN A 63 4.22 10.55 0.93
C ASN A 63 3.84 11.91 0.34
N THR A 64 2.92 11.91 -0.64
CA THR A 64 2.65 13.12 -1.45
C THR A 64 1.32 13.76 -1.11
N PHE A 65 0.29 12.96 -0.89
CA PHE A 65 -1.10 13.44 -0.80
C PHE A 65 -1.69 13.35 0.59
N HIS A 66 -1.23 12.44 1.45
CA HIS A 66 -1.84 12.25 2.78
C HIS A 66 -2.00 13.54 3.60
N MET A 67 -1.00 14.42 3.59
CA MET A 67 -1.06 15.69 4.33
C MET A 67 -1.83 16.80 3.61
N ARG A 68 -2.12 16.62 2.34
CA ARG A 68 -2.88 17.58 1.52
C ARG A 68 -4.35 17.22 1.43
N GLU A 69 -4.62 15.94 1.21
CA GLU A 69 -5.97 15.40 1.09
C GLU A 69 -6.48 15.00 2.47
N ARG A 70 -7.45 15.74 2.97
CA ARG A 70 -7.99 15.56 4.33
C ARG A 70 -9.51 15.44 4.29
N MET A 71 -10.09 15.03 5.41
CA MET A 71 -11.52 15.17 5.67
C MET A 71 -11.86 16.66 5.88
N GLU A 72 -13.13 17.02 5.77
CA GLU A 72 -13.61 18.42 5.96
C GLU A 72 -13.25 19.00 7.33
N ASP A 73 -13.16 18.15 8.35
CA ASP A 73 -12.75 18.54 9.73
C ASP A 73 -11.22 18.66 9.89
N GLY A 74 -10.45 18.48 8.81
CA GLY A 74 -8.99 18.49 8.81
C GLY A 74 -8.35 17.18 9.27
N GLY A 75 -9.13 16.18 9.67
CA GLY A 75 -8.63 14.85 10.04
C GLY A 75 -8.09 14.05 8.86
N PRO A 76 -7.32 12.98 9.10
CA PRO A 76 -6.79 12.15 8.04
C PRO A 76 -7.91 11.38 7.33
N ILE A 77 -7.80 11.19 6.01
CA ILE A 77 -8.68 10.28 5.27
C ILE A 77 -8.44 8.86 5.72
N PHE A 78 -7.16 8.46 5.82
CA PHE A 78 -6.74 7.14 6.28
C PHE A 78 -6.06 7.26 7.65
N ASP A 79 -6.53 6.48 8.62
CA ASP A 79 -6.03 6.48 9.99
C ASP A 79 -4.74 5.67 10.16
N ALA A 80 -4.37 4.88 9.16
CA ALA A 80 -3.15 4.09 9.13
C ALA A 80 -2.76 3.71 7.70
N VAL A 81 -1.49 3.35 7.51
CA VAL A 81 -0.91 2.94 6.23
C VAL A 81 -0.26 1.56 6.36
N LEU A 82 -0.64 0.62 5.47
CA LEU A 82 0.00 -0.68 5.35
C LEU A 82 0.70 -0.81 4.00
N LEU A 83 2.00 -0.96 4.03
CA LEU A 83 2.83 -1.19 2.86
C LEU A 83 3.20 -2.67 2.77
N GLY A 84 2.79 -3.31 1.71
CA GLY A 84 3.20 -4.66 1.36
C GLY A 84 4.16 -4.62 0.19
N GLU A 85 5.43 -4.89 0.44
CA GLU A 85 6.44 -5.02 -0.61
C GLU A 85 6.33 -3.92 -1.69
N PRO A 86 6.37 -2.64 -1.31
CA PRO A 86 6.22 -1.55 -2.25
C PRO A 86 7.34 -1.63 -3.29
N GLY A 87 6.96 -2.04 -4.48
CA GLY A 87 7.87 -2.17 -5.62
C GLY A 87 8.12 -0.83 -6.32
N TRP A 88 8.07 -0.87 -7.63
CA TRP A 88 8.33 0.25 -8.51
C TRP A 88 7.46 1.47 -8.24
N TYR A 89 8.04 2.66 -8.42
CA TYR A 89 7.37 3.92 -8.20
C TYR A 89 6.42 4.28 -9.34
N PRO A 90 5.15 4.52 -9.06
CA PRO A 90 4.30 5.22 -9.99
C PRO A 90 4.74 6.68 -10.07
N ARG A 91 4.64 7.25 -11.24
CA ARG A 91 4.88 8.67 -11.47
C ARG A 91 3.62 9.47 -11.14
N ILE A 92 3.81 10.72 -10.76
CA ILE A 92 2.69 11.65 -10.55
C ILE A 92 1.91 11.84 -11.86
N ASN A 93 2.66 11.99 -12.96
CA ASN A 93 2.12 12.09 -14.32
C ASN A 93 2.80 11.04 -15.18
N ALA A 94 2.03 10.22 -15.88
CA ALA A 94 2.48 9.00 -16.55
C ALA A 94 3.51 9.19 -17.67
N ASP A 95 3.70 10.41 -18.18
CA ASP A 95 4.42 10.67 -19.43
C ASP A 95 5.95 10.76 -19.31
N SER A 96 6.52 10.80 -18.11
CA SER A 96 7.98 10.94 -17.99
C SER A 96 8.67 9.59 -17.86
N GLY A 97 9.45 9.19 -18.88
CA GLY A 97 10.11 7.89 -19.08
C GLY A 97 11.05 7.37 -18.00
N ASP A 98 11.49 8.14 -17.03
CA ASP A 98 12.60 7.74 -16.17
C ASP A 98 12.16 7.33 -14.75
N LEU A 99 12.38 6.06 -14.43
CA LEU A 99 12.42 5.57 -13.06
C LEU A 99 13.68 6.14 -12.42
N ILE A 100 13.52 7.13 -11.54
CA ILE A 100 14.65 7.63 -10.76
C ILE A 100 14.92 6.62 -9.65
N ALA A 101 15.85 5.71 -9.91
CA ALA A 101 16.41 4.87 -8.87
C ALA A 101 17.00 5.80 -7.79
N TYR A 102 16.58 5.64 -6.54
CA TYR A 102 17.04 6.44 -5.38
C TYR A 102 16.33 7.76 -5.10
N ASP A 103 15.16 8.00 -5.66
CA ASP A 103 14.34 9.15 -5.29
C ASP A 103 14.03 9.15 -3.77
N VAL A 104 14.26 10.28 -3.11
CA VAL A 104 14.00 10.43 -1.66
C VAL A 104 12.52 10.21 -1.32
N ARG A 105 11.64 10.42 -2.27
CA ARG A 105 10.19 10.15 -2.15
C ARG A 105 9.87 8.66 -1.97
N GLN A 106 10.84 7.79 -2.21
CA GLN A 106 10.75 6.35 -1.97
C GLN A 106 10.92 5.99 -0.49
N ARG A 107 11.33 6.90 0.34
CA ARG A 107 11.36 6.66 1.79
C ARG A 107 10.01 6.98 2.39
N PRO A 108 9.50 6.14 3.30
CA PRO A 108 8.29 6.46 4.04
C PRO A 108 8.39 7.82 4.72
N ALA A 109 7.46 8.71 4.41
CA ALA A 109 7.42 10.05 5.00
C ALA A 109 7.06 9.99 6.49
N MET A 110 7.33 11.10 7.19
CA MET A 110 6.83 11.32 8.54
C MET A 110 5.35 11.72 8.44
N LEU A 111 4.47 10.87 8.95
CA LEU A 111 3.02 11.09 8.91
C LEU A 111 2.44 11.23 10.31
N ASP A 112 1.29 11.87 10.42
CA ASP A 112 0.51 11.97 11.65
C ASP A 112 -0.28 10.69 11.99
N VAL A 113 -0.17 9.67 11.16
CA VAL A 113 -0.78 8.34 11.33
C VAL A 113 0.29 7.24 11.33
N PRO A 114 0.04 6.09 11.97
CA PRO A 114 0.99 4.98 11.96
C PRO A 114 1.12 4.33 10.58
N MET A 115 2.32 3.90 10.26
CA MET A 115 2.65 3.17 9.04
C MET A 115 3.44 1.90 9.38
N ILE A 116 3.00 0.78 8.82
CA ILE A 116 3.76 -0.49 8.89
C ILE A 116 4.10 -0.93 7.47
N SER A 117 5.34 -1.34 7.29
CA SER A 117 5.80 -2.02 6.07
C SER A 117 6.12 -3.49 6.37
N VAL A 118 5.63 -4.39 5.53
CA VAL A 118 5.94 -5.82 5.58
C VAL A 118 6.55 -6.23 4.24
N ASN A 119 7.77 -6.74 4.29
CA ASN A 119 8.53 -7.12 3.12
C ASN A 119 8.95 -8.60 3.21
N SER A 120 8.96 -9.29 2.07
CA SER A 120 9.64 -10.57 1.92
C SER A 120 11.11 -10.38 1.55
N SER A 121 11.83 -11.47 1.30
CA SER A 121 13.22 -11.40 0.80
C SER A 121 13.30 -10.92 -0.66
N ALA A 122 12.25 -11.13 -1.45
CA ALA A 122 12.27 -10.90 -2.89
C ALA A 122 12.59 -9.45 -3.33
N PRO A 123 12.07 -8.38 -2.71
CA PRO A 123 12.41 -7.02 -3.11
C PRO A 123 13.90 -6.72 -3.02
N ILE A 124 14.59 -7.30 -2.05
CA ILE A 124 16.05 -7.12 -1.85
C ILE A 124 16.82 -7.85 -2.96
N GLU A 125 16.39 -9.06 -3.30
CA GLU A 125 17.02 -9.90 -4.33
C GLU A 125 16.88 -9.28 -5.72
N PHE A 126 15.76 -8.61 -6.00
CA PHE A 126 15.53 -7.90 -7.27
C PHE A 126 16.14 -6.49 -7.30
N GLY A 127 16.90 -6.10 -6.27
CA GLY A 127 17.52 -4.76 -6.23
C GLY A 127 16.50 -3.62 -6.19
N MET A 128 15.28 -3.88 -5.75
CA MET A 128 14.25 -2.85 -5.65
C MET A 128 14.61 -1.82 -4.58
N PRO A 129 14.50 -0.54 -4.87
CA PRO A 129 15.05 0.51 -4.03
C PRO A 129 14.14 0.87 -2.83
N PHE A 130 13.45 -0.10 -2.23
CA PHE A 130 12.74 0.17 -0.99
C PHE A 130 13.75 0.40 0.14
N ARG A 131 13.78 1.61 0.63
CA ARG A 131 14.65 1.99 1.75
C ARG A 131 13.77 2.41 2.93
N PRO A 132 13.47 1.48 3.85
CA PRO A 132 12.75 1.81 5.05
C PRO A 132 13.56 2.84 5.84
N ARG A 133 12.86 3.72 6.54
CA ARG A 133 13.48 4.52 7.59
C ARG A 133 13.55 3.72 8.89
N ALA A 134 14.27 4.23 9.87
CA ALA A 134 14.30 3.62 11.20
C ALA A 134 12.89 3.57 11.83
N ASP A 135 12.65 2.57 12.62
CA ASP A 135 11.47 2.45 13.47
C ASP A 135 11.31 3.67 14.38
N SER A 136 10.08 4.08 14.61
CA SER A 136 9.80 5.29 15.39
C SER A 136 8.45 5.21 16.08
N ASP A 137 8.39 5.67 17.33
CA ASP A 137 7.17 5.88 18.10
C ASP A 137 6.74 7.35 18.17
N ASP A 138 7.52 8.26 17.52
CA ASP A 138 7.18 9.66 17.46
C ASP A 138 5.77 9.82 16.86
N PRO A 139 4.83 10.51 17.55
CA PRO A 139 3.47 10.72 17.06
C PRO A 139 3.39 11.35 15.67
N LYS A 140 4.40 12.10 15.25
CA LYS A 140 4.53 12.69 13.93
C LYS A 140 5.28 11.81 12.92
N GLY A 141 5.44 10.50 13.21
CA GLY A 141 6.24 9.65 12.34
C GLY A 141 6.30 8.21 12.83
N ARG A 142 5.21 7.70 13.38
CA ARG A 142 5.10 6.30 13.79
C ARG A 142 5.35 5.35 12.63
N PHE A 143 6.34 4.48 12.78
CA PHE A 143 6.75 3.57 11.70
C PHE A 143 7.35 2.27 12.23
N ARG A 144 7.03 1.17 11.57
CA ARG A 144 7.70 -0.14 11.72
C ARG A 144 7.94 -0.74 10.36
N ALA A 145 9.12 -1.35 10.19
CA ALA A 145 9.43 -2.18 9.04
C ALA A 145 9.72 -3.62 9.49
N TYR A 146 9.05 -4.55 8.86
CA TYR A 146 9.28 -5.98 9.08
C TYR A 146 9.80 -6.61 7.80
N GLU A 147 10.88 -7.37 7.92
CA GLU A 147 11.39 -8.24 6.87
C GLU A 147 11.12 -9.69 7.27
N VAL A 148 10.49 -10.43 6.38
CA VAL A 148 10.10 -11.82 6.60
C VAL A 148 11.03 -12.70 5.78
N ALA A 149 12.11 -13.16 6.42
CA ALA A 149 13.12 -14.01 5.78
C ALA A 149 12.53 -15.33 5.28
N GLY A 150 12.92 -15.74 4.10
CA GLY A 150 12.46 -16.99 3.49
C GLY A 150 11.03 -16.93 2.92
N ALA A 151 10.36 -15.77 3.02
CA ALA A 151 9.11 -15.55 2.31
C ALA A 151 9.39 -15.10 0.88
N ASP A 152 8.58 -15.61 -0.05
CA ASP A 152 8.56 -15.16 -1.44
C ASP A 152 7.63 -13.97 -1.61
N HIS A 153 7.82 -13.21 -2.70
CA HIS A 153 6.93 -12.13 -3.10
C HIS A 153 5.48 -12.59 -3.27
N ARG A 154 5.28 -13.82 -3.71
CA ARG A 154 3.98 -14.46 -3.82
C ARG A 154 3.78 -15.44 -2.67
N GLY A 155 2.75 -15.21 -1.87
CA GLY A 155 2.39 -16.15 -0.82
C GLY A 155 1.84 -17.48 -1.39
N ALA A 156 2.01 -18.57 -0.66
CA ALA A 156 1.55 -19.91 -1.04
C ALA A 156 0.06 -20.02 -1.41
N ARG A 157 -0.76 -19.01 -1.08
CA ARG A 157 -2.20 -18.97 -1.38
C ARG A 157 -2.56 -18.15 -2.61
N GLU A 158 -1.58 -17.53 -3.26
CA GLU A 158 -1.87 -16.74 -4.45
C GLU A 158 -1.98 -17.64 -5.68
N PRO A 159 -3.03 -17.44 -6.51
CA PRO A 159 -3.11 -18.15 -7.78
C PRO A 159 -1.92 -17.73 -8.64
N THR A 160 -1.15 -18.70 -9.06
CA THR A 160 -0.03 -18.50 -9.98
C THR A 160 -0.59 -18.29 -11.38
N PHE A 161 -0.30 -17.16 -11.99
CA PHE A 161 -0.68 -16.88 -13.38
C PHE A 161 0.11 -17.72 -14.38
N ASN A 162 1.32 -18.19 -13.99
CA ASN A 162 2.17 -19.11 -14.75
C ASN A 162 2.64 -20.22 -13.82
N ASN A 163 3.07 -21.35 -14.37
CA ASN A 163 3.62 -22.43 -13.55
C ASN A 163 4.98 -22.00 -12.96
N PRO A 164 5.06 -21.63 -11.68
CA PRO A 164 6.30 -21.07 -11.13
C PRO A 164 7.42 -22.11 -11.02
N GLN A 165 7.10 -23.41 -11.10
CA GLN A 165 8.11 -24.46 -11.14
C GLN A 165 8.87 -24.48 -12.47
N GLU A 166 8.25 -24.05 -13.56
CA GLU A 166 8.93 -23.93 -14.85
C GLU A 166 9.87 -22.71 -14.88
N ASP A 167 9.44 -21.60 -14.24
CA ASP A 167 10.21 -20.35 -14.27
C ASP A 167 11.36 -20.35 -13.24
N CYS A 168 11.19 -20.96 -12.08
CA CYS A 168 12.16 -20.90 -10.99
C CYS A 168 12.99 -22.17 -10.82
N GLY A 169 12.64 -23.27 -11.48
CA GLY A 169 13.33 -24.56 -11.34
C GLY A 169 13.19 -25.22 -9.95
N ALA A 170 12.44 -24.60 -9.04
CA ALA A 170 12.19 -25.06 -7.67
C ALA A 170 10.78 -24.65 -7.21
N ALA A 171 10.26 -25.39 -6.23
CA ALA A 171 8.98 -25.02 -5.61
C ALA A 171 9.08 -23.64 -4.94
N LEU A 172 8.01 -22.82 -5.06
CA LEU A 172 7.91 -21.58 -4.31
C LEU A 172 7.82 -21.86 -2.81
N SER A 173 8.27 -20.90 -2.03
CA SER A 173 8.13 -20.94 -0.57
C SER A 173 6.65 -21.03 -0.18
N ASP A 174 6.31 -21.98 0.67
CA ASP A 174 4.99 -22.12 1.27
C ASP A 174 4.82 -21.29 2.54
N PHE A 175 5.76 -20.40 2.80
CA PHE A 175 5.78 -19.53 3.97
C PHE A 175 4.51 -18.69 4.05
N PRO A 176 3.81 -18.67 5.20
CA PRO A 176 2.49 -18.05 5.32
C PRO A 176 2.56 -16.53 5.48
N LEU A 177 3.10 -15.81 4.51
CA LEU A 177 3.30 -14.36 4.52
C LEU A 177 2.00 -13.59 4.83
N HIS A 178 0.85 -14.09 4.36
CA HIS A 178 -0.47 -13.49 4.64
C HIS A 178 -0.78 -13.35 6.14
N ARG A 179 -0.22 -14.18 7.01
CA ARG A 179 -0.40 -14.06 8.47
C ARG A 179 0.32 -12.83 9.03
N TYR A 180 1.45 -12.47 8.45
CA TYR A 180 2.18 -11.27 8.84
C TYR A 180 1.44 -9.99 8.43
N TYR A 181 0.79 -10.00 7.26
CA TYR A 181 -0.11 -8.90 6.89
C TYR A 181 -1.30 -8.79 7.83
N SER A 182 -1.92 -9.90 8.20
CA SER A 182 -3.02 -9.89 9.19
C SER A 182 -2.56 -9.33 10.53
N LEU A 183 -1.38 -9.75 11.01
CA LEU A 183 -0.79 -9.25 12.25
C LEU A 183 -0.47 -7.75 12.15
N ALA A 184 0.05 -7.30 11.01
CA ALA A 184 0.34 -5.88 10.78
C ALA A 184 -0.94 -5.02 10.83
N ILE A 185 -2.07 -5.52 10.28
CA ILE A 185 -3.37 -4.85 10.37
C ILE A 185 -3.82 -4.74 11.84
N ASP A 186 -3.68 -5.81 12.64
CA ASP A 186 -4.03 -5.78 14.06
C ASP A 186 -3.13 -4.81 14.85
N HIS A 187 -1.86 -4.75 14.52
CA HIS A 187 -0.93 -3.78 15.12
C HIS A 187 -1.30 -2.34 14.73
N LEU A 188 -1.58 -2.08 13.45
CA LEU A 188 -2.01 -0.75 12.99
C LEU A 188 -3.29 -0.30 13.67
N LYS A 189 -4.25 -1.21 13.85
CA LYS A 189 -5.50 -0.93 14.56
C LYS A 189 -5.22 -0.50 16.01
N ARG A 190 -4.45 -1.30 16.75
CA ARG A 190 -4.08 -0.97 18.14
C ARG A 190 -3.29 0.32 18.22
N TRP A 191 -2.35 0.51 17.31
CA TRP A 191 -1.52 1.72 17.29
C TRP A 191 -2.33 2.97 16.99
N SER A 192 -3.33 2.87 16.10
CA SER A 192 -4.25 3.97 15.82
C SER A 192 -5.22 4.28 16.97
N ASP A 193 -5.63 3.23 17.73
CA ASP A 193 -6.61 3.38 18.81
C ASP A 193 -5.96 3.76 20.14
N GLU A 194 -4.80 3.15 20.45
CA GLU A 194 -4.17 3.20 21.78
C GLU A 194 -2.84 3.95 21.80
N GLY A 195 -2.30 4.32 20.64
CA GLY A 195 -0.98 4.93 20.51
C GLY A 195 0.18 3.97 20.79
N LYS A 196 -0.07 2.65 20.79
CA LYS A 196 0.93 1.59 21.06
C LYS A 196 1.06 0.66 19.87
N ALA A 197 2.30 0.39 19.45
CA ALA A 197 2.61 -0.57 18.39
C ALA A 197 2.45 -2.00 18.87
#